data_b80fd14dd7d0fdd751bd558ade6d2015
#
_entry.id   b80fd14dd7d0fdd751bd558ade6d2015
#
_cell.length_a   1.000
_cell.length_b   1.000
_cell.length_c   1.000
_cell.angle_alpha   90.00
_cell.angle_beta   90.00
_cell.angle_gamma   90.00
#
_symmetry.space_group_name_H-M   'P 1'
#
loop_
_entity.id
_entity.type
_entity.pdbx_description
1 polymer ?
#
loop_
_entity_poly.entity_id
_entity_poly.type
_entity_poly.pdbx_seq_one_letter_code
_entity_poly.pdbx_strand_id
1 'polypeptide(L)'
;MVTAEFNPLGPDALSNPYPGYKILREHRPVHWNELFEAWIFARYDDVDAVLMHPRFSADRAKARTRFSEMVRQQQEQFGPFSQAPTMLTSDPPEHTRLRRLVSKAFTPRAVENLRPRIREIINGLLDGVAGRDTFDLVDEIAYPLPVIVIAELLGVPPEDRADFKRWSNDVVATLGGPFTSPDVIERARASLQEMVTYMSGAIAERRANPREDLISGLIAAEDDGQVLSEMEIFSTTILLLIAGNETTTNLIGNAVSSLLKHPDQLELLRSDLSLMPSAVEELLRFNGPVQATGRVAKEDIEVGGVTVKEGQVAFVLLGSANHDPAKFPDPERLDLRRRPTDHLAFGDGIHFCLGAPLARAEAQITLQALIELYPRIEMAGEPTWGGTFIIRGARKLPLRV
;
A
#
# COMPACT_ATOMS: atom_id res chain seq x y z
N MET A 1 12.20 11.56 33.37
CA MET A 1 12.77 11.08 32.09
C MET A 1 11.75 10.10 31.50
N VAL A 2 11.02 10.52 30.48
CA VAL A 2 10.04 9.63 29.80
C VAL A 2 10.85 8.83 28.78
N THR A 3 11.31 7.66 29.16
CA THR A 3 11.83 6.64 28.24
C THR A 3 10.67 5.81 27.72
N ALA A 4 9.71 6.45 27.07
CA ALA A 4 8.74 5.72 26.26
C ALA A 4 9.45 5.38 24.95
N GLU A 5 10.10 4.22 24.90
CA GLU A 5 10.54 3.64 23.63
C GLU A 5 9.29 3.36 22.81
N PHE A 6 9.19 4.03 21.65
CA PHE A 6 8.16 3.66 20.68
C PHE A 6 8.39 2.20 20.26
N ASN A 7 7.47 1.33 20.64
CA ASN A 7 7.48 -0.06 20.19
C ASN A 7 6.63 -0.21 18.92
N PRO A 8 7.25 -0.31 17.74
CA PRO A 8 6.51 -0.43 16.48
C PRO A 8 5.68 -1.73 16.36
N LEU A 9 5.92 -2.70 17.24
CA LEU A 9 5.17 -3.96 17.32
C LEU A 9 4.13 -3.94 18.46
N GLY A 10 4.01 -2.84 19.20
CA GLY A 10 3.03 -2.69 20.27
C GLY A 10 1.60 -2.50 19.72
N PRO A 11 0.57 -2.84 20.53
CA PRO A 11 -0.82 -2.69 20.11
C PRO A 11 -1.19 -1.23 19.76
N ASP A 12 -0.59 -0.26 20.45
CA ASP A 12 -0.82 1.17 20.19
C ASP A 12 -0.25 1.61 18.84
N ALA A 13 0.82 0.95 18.36
CA ALA A 13 1.39 1.25 17.05
C ALA A 13 0.44 0.92 15.89
N LEU A 14 -0.48 -0.02 16.07
CA LEU A 14 -1.50 -0.36 15.06
C LEU A 14 -2.75 0.51 15.20
N SER A 15 -3.19 0.83 16.43
CA SER A 15 -4.39 1.63 16.64
C SER A 15 -4.15 3.11 16.38
N ASN A 16 -3.07 3.70 16.93
CA ASN A 16 -2.69 5.11 16.74
C ASN A 16 -1.16 5.31 16.91
N PRO A 17 -0.37 5.21 15.84
CA PRO A 17 1.09 5.37 15.90
C PRO A 17 1.56 6.82 16.08
N TYR A 18 0.72 7.81 15.80
CA TYR A 18 1.11 9.21 15.64
C TYR A 18 1.69 9.86 16.90
N PRO A 19 1.20 9.59 18.14
CA PRO A 19 1.84 10.08 19.34
C PRO A 19 3.27 9.56 19.50
N GLY A 20 3.50 8.27 19.18
CA GLY A 20 4.83 7.69 19.17
C GLY A 20 5.75 8.31 18.11
N TYR A 21 5.24 8.55 16.91
CA TYR A 21 5.97 9.24 15.84
C TYR A 21 6.37 10.67 16.23
N LYS A 22 5.48 11.40 16.93
CA LYS A 22 5.81 12.74 17.44
C LYS A 22 7.00 12.69 18.39
N ILE A 23 6.99 11.76 19.34
CA ILE A 23 8.12 11.56 20.28
C ILE A 23 9.42 11.26 19.51
N LEU A 24 9.36 10.40 18.48
CA LEU A 24 10.53 10.10 17.64
C LEU A 24 11.04 11.37 16.94
N ARG A 25 10.18 12.12 16.25
CA ARG A 25 10.59 13.36 15.55
C ARG A 25 11.24 14.39 16.48
N GLU A 26 10.71 14.54 17.70
CA GLU A 26 11.18 15.54 18.66
C GLU A 26 12.48 15.15 19.35
N HIS A 27 12.65 13.86 19.69
CA HIS A 27 13.72 13.43 20.59
C HIS A 27 14.73 12.45 19.97
N ARG A 28 14.32 11.64 18.99
CA ARG A 28 15.16 10.62 18.35
C ARG A 28 14.86 10.50 16.84
N PRO A 29 14.96 11.61 16.08
CA PRO A 29 14.54 11.64 14.69
C PRO A 29 15.30 10.67 13.80
N VAL A 30 16.56 10.42 14.11
CA VAL A 30 17.39 9.38 13.50
C VAL A 30 18.01 8.56 14.63
N HIS A 31 17.78 7.23 14.63
CA HIS A 31 18.33 6.35 15.66
C HIS A 31 18.46 4.91 15.15
N TRP A 32 19.40 4.19 15.73
CA TRP A 32 19.55 2.75 15.53
C TRP A 32 18.50 2.02 16.36
N ASN A 33 17.83 1.05 15.73
CA ASN A 33 16.88 0.15 16.40
C ASN A 33 17.46 -1.26 16.45
N GLU A 34 17.72 -1.76 17.65
CA GLU A 34 18.37 -3.06 17.89
C GLU A 34 17.49 -4.23 17.45
N LEU A 35 16.14 -4.12 17.55
CA LEU A 35 15.23 -5.20 17.18
C LEU A 35 15.26 -5.48 15.69
N PHE A 36 15.31 -4.43 14.86
CA PHE A 36 15.35 -4.53 13.40
C PHE A 36 16.76 -4.51 12.84
N GLU A 37 17.77 -4.26 13.69
CA GLU A 37 19.15 -3.98 13.26
C GLU A 37 19.18 -2.96 12.10
N ALA A 38 18.48 -1.85 12.29
CA ALA A 38 18.24 -0.86 11.25
C ALA A 38 18.23 0.57 11.79
N TRP A 39 18.58 1.52 10.95
CA TRP A 39 18.38 2.94 11.20
C TRP A 39 16.92 3.32 10.98
N ILE A 40 16.33 4.09 11.87
CA ILE A 40 14.97 4.63 11.76
C ILE A 40 15.07 6.12 11.49
N PHE A 41 14.35 6.58 10.46
CA PHE A 41 14.25 7.99 10.06
C PHE A 41 12.81 8.47 10.22
N ALA A 42 12.56 9.54 10.97
CA ALA A 42 11.23 9.98 11.36
C ALA A 42 10.84 11.38 10.87
N ARG A 43 11.79 12.28 10.56
CA ARG A 43 11.52 13.62 10.03
C ARG A 43 11.34 13.59 8.51
N TYR A 44 10.58 14.53 8.00
CA TYR A 44 10.28 14.61 6.56
C TYR A 44 11.54 14.68 5.69
N ASP A 45 12.43 15.64 5.96
CA ASP A 45 13.62 15.86 5.13
C ASP A 45 14.58 14.65 5.13
N ASP A 46 14.70 13.97 6.29
CA ASP A 46 15.54 12.78 6.41
C ASP A 46 14.93 11.59 5.65
N VAL A 47 13.60 11.43 5.75
CA VAL A 47 12.84 10.39 5.04
C VAL A 47 12.93 10.59 3.53
N ASP A 48 12.69 11.81 3.06
CA ASP A 48 12.77 12.18 1.65
C ASP A 48 14.18 12.00 1.11
N ALA A 49 15.20 12.45 1.87
CA ALA A 49 16.60 12.27 1.50
C ALA A 49 16.96 10.79 1.28
N VAL A 50 16.48 9.87 2.12
CA VAL A 50 16.71 8.42 1.95
C VAL A 50 15.97 7.88 0.72
N LEU A 51 14.73 8.32 0.48
CA LEU A 51 13.92 7.85 -0.66
C LEU A 51 14.49 8.28 -2.00
N MET A 52 15.02 9.51 -2.07
CA MET A 52 15.56 10.13 -3.29
C MET A 52 17.02 9.75 -3.56
N HIS A 53 17.73 9.20 -2.59
CA HIS A 53 19.18 9.01 -2.69
C HIS A 53 19.56 7.81 -3.58
N PRO A 54 20.32 7.99 -4.67
CA PRO A 54 20.58 6.94 -5.66
C PRO A 54 21.47 5.79 -5.15
N ARG A 55 22.16 5.98 -4.02
CA ARG A 55 22.99 4.96 -3.38
C ARG A 55 22.25 4.11 -2.34
N PHE A 56 21.00 4.44 -2.05
CA PHE A 56 20.09 3.52 -1.35
C PHE A 56 19.40 2.59 -2.36
N SER A 57 19.35 1.31 -2.03
CA SER A 57 18.76 0.24 -2.82
C SER A 57 17.37 -0.13 -2.30
N ALA A 58 16.45 -0.44 -3.19
CA ALA A 58 15.19 -1.11 -2.85
C ALA A 58 15.34 -2.64 -2.78
N ASP A 59 16.44 -3.17 -3.26
CA ASP A 59 16.76 -4.61 -3.21
C ASP A 59 17.15 -5.03 -1.79
N ARG A 60 16.19 -5.63 -1.10
CA ARG A 60 16.35 -6.10 0.29
C ARG A 60 17.34 -7.25 0.42
N ALA A 61 17.66 -7.96 -0.66
CA ALA A 61 18.65 -9.03 -0.66
C ALA A 61 20.08 -8.52 -0.41
N LYS A 62 20.31 -7.21 -0.62
CA LYS A 62 21.59 -6.55 -0.33
C LYS A 62 21.82 -6.27 1.15
N ALA A 63 20.79 -6.38 2.00
CA ALA A 63 20.94 -6.16 3.43
C ALA A 63 21.79 -7.25 4.09
N ARG A 64 22.64 -6.83 5.04
CA ARG A 64 23.63 -7.69 5.73
C ARG A 64 23.39 -7.69 7.24
N THR A 65 22.13 -7.85 7.67
CA THR A 65 21.73 -7.93 9.08
C THR A 65 21.13 -9.28 9.39
N ARG A 66 21.12 -9.71 10.66
CA ARG A 66 20.47 -10.97 11.08
C ARG A 66 18.97 -10.94 10.75
N PHE A 67 18.33 -9.79 10.96
CA PHE A 67 16.93 -9.63 10.61
C PHE A 67 16.69 -9.88 9.10
N SER A 68 17.56 -9.34 8.22
CA SER A 68 17.44 -9.58 6.78
C SER A 68 17.72 -11.03 6.38
N GLU A 69 18.60 -11.72 7.09
CA GLU A 69 18.82 -13.15 6.88
C GLU A 69 17.60 -13.98 7.25
N MET A 70 16.94 -13.67 8.36
CA MET A 70 15.69 -14.33 8.74
C MET A 70 14.58 -14.09 7.70
N VAL A 71 14.44 -12.86 7.19
CA VAL A 71 13.49 -12.54 6.11
C VAL A 71 13.80 -13.34 4.86
N ARG A 72 15.08 -13.44 4.47
CA ARG A 72 15.53 -14.19 3.29
C ARG A 72 15.25 -15.68 3.42
N GLN A 73 15.59 -16.29 4.57
CA GLN A 73 15.28 -17.70 4.85
C GLN A 73 13.78 -17.98 4.80
N GLN A 74 12.95 -17.05 5.27
CA GLN A 74 11.50 -17.16 5.14
C GLN A 74 11.06 -17.07 3.67
N GLN A 75 11.61 -16.13 2.90
CA GLN A 75 11.28 -15.98 1.48
C GLN A 75 11.68 -17.20 0.64
N GLU A 76 12.80 -17.85 0.95
CA GLU A 76 13.24 -19.08 0.28
C GLU A 76 12.21 -20.21 0.37
N GLN A 77 11.40 -20.25 1.42
CA GLN A 77 10.33 -21.23 1.59
C GLN A 77 9.20 -21.09 0.57
N PHE A 78 9.06 -19.91 -0.07
CA PHE A 78 8.06 -19.65 -1.11
C PHE A 78 8.52 -20.05 -2.52
N GLY A 79 9.74 -20.59 -2.66
CA GLY A 79 10.29 -21.05 -3.93
C GLY A 79 10.81 -19.92 -4.85
N PRO A 80 11.18 -20.26 -6.10
CA PRO A 80 11.89 -19.34 -6.99
C PRO A 80 11.09 -18.11 -7.40
N PHE A 81 9.78 -18.17 -7.35
CA PHE A 81 8.90 -17.04 -7.72
C PHE A 81 8.99 -15.87 -6.75
N SER A 82 9.27 -16.14 -5.46
CA SER A 82 9.44 -15.10 -4.45
C SER A 82 10.75 -14.32 -4.61
N GLN A 83 11.67 -14.83 -5.39
CA GLN A 83 12.98 -14.23 -5.68
C GLN A 83 13.03 -13.56 -7.04
N ALA A 84 11.95 -13.65 -7.83
CA ALA A 84 11.90 -13.00 -9.14
C ALA A 84 12.00 -11.47 -9.01
N PRO A 85 12.81 -10.80 -9.84
CA PRO A 85 12.95 -9.36 -9.79
C PRO A 85 11.63 -8.68 -10.13
N THR A 86 11.29 -7.65 -9.36
CA THR A 86 10.13 -6.79 -9.61
C THR A 86 10.56 -5.33 -9.64
N MET A 87 9.76 -4.45 -10.23
CA MET A 87 10.03 -3.00 -10.15
C MET A 87 10.01 -2.45 -8.70
N LEU A 88 9.45 -3.18 -7.73
CA LEU A 88 9.45 -2.77 -6.31
C LEU A 88 10.78 -3.07 -5.62
N THR A 89 11.47 -4.14 -6.04
CA THR A 89 12.65 -4.70 -5.36
C THR A 89 13.93 -4.59 -6.20
N SER A 90 13.88 -3.95 -7.36
CA SER A 90 15.04 -3.76 -8.25
C SER A 90 15.58 -2.34 -8.18
N ASP A 91 16.86 -2.19 -8.54
CA ASP A 91 17.54 -0.91 -8.75
C ASP A 91 17.76 -0.65 -10.25
N PRO A 92 18.06 0.60 -10.67
CA PRO A 92 18.54 0.85 -12.02
C PRO A 92 19.82 0.05 -12.35
N PRO A 93 19.97 -0.43 -13.60
CA PRO A 93 19.11 -0.18 -14.76
C PRO A 93 17.85 -1.05 -14.81
N GLU A 94 17.79 -2.16 -14.09
CA GLU A 94 16.72 -3.16 -14.16
C GLU A 94 15.36 -2.57 -13.73
N HIS A 95 15.33 -1.81 -12.62
CA HIS A 95 14.13 -1.07 -12.21
C HIS A 95 13.61 -0.19 -13.34
N THR A 96 14.48 0.57 -13.99
CA THR A 96 14.09 1.51 -15.06
C THR A 96 13.46 0.78 -16.24
N ARG A 97 14.03 -0.36 -16.63
CA ARG A 97 13.51 -1.22 -17.69
C ARG A 97 12.12 -1.77 -17.34
N LEU A 98 12.01 -2.45 -16.20
CA LEU A 98 10.74 -3.03 -15.74
C LEU A 98 9.65 -1.94 -15.59
N ARG A 99 9.99 -0.81 -14.95
CA ARG A 99 9.07 0.30 -14.74
C ARG A 99 8.52 0.86 -16.05
N ARG A 100 9.37 1.06 -17.07
CA ARG A 100 8.95 1.55 -18.37
C ARG A 100 8.01 0.60 -19.08
N LEU A 101 8.33 -0.70 -19.09
CA LEU A 101 7.50 -1.73 -19.72
C LEU A 101 6.12 -1.82 -19.04
N VAL A 102 6.09 -1.90 -17.70
CA VAL A 102 4.82 -1.98 -16.96
C VAL A 102 3.99 -0.70 -17.10
N SER A 103 4.62 0.47 -17.13
CA SER A 103 3.91 1.75 -17.32
C SER A 103 3.25 1.89 -18.68
N LYS A 104 3.69 1.15 -19.72
CA LYS A 104 3.01 1.12 -21.02
C LYS A 104 1.67 0.38 -20.95
N ALA A 105 1.57 -0.66 -20.11
CA ALA A 105 0.34 -1.41 -19.89
C ALA A 105 -0.57 -0.71 -18.84
N PHE A 106 0.02 -0.02 -17.85
CA PHE A 106 -0.70 0.64 -16.75
C PHE A 106 -0.60 2.17 -16.85
N THR A 107 -1.39 2.77 -17.73
CA THR A 107 -1.34 4.22 -17.99
C THR A 107 -2.38 5.01 -17.19
N PRO A 108 -2.16 6.31 -16.90
CA PRO A 108 -3.18 7.18 -16.30
C PRO A 108 -4.51 7.19 -17.08
N ARG A 109 -4.44 7.14 -18.42
CA ARG A 109 -5.63 7.07 -19.28
C ARG A 109 -6.41 5.78 -19.10
N ALA A 110 -5.72 4.64 -18.94
CA ALA A 110 -6.37 3.36 -18.64
C ALA A 110 -7.12 3.42 -17.30
N VAL A 111 -6.52 4.06 -16.29
CA VAL A 111 -7.16 4.27 -14.99
C VAL A 111 -8.38 5.19 -15.09
N GLU A 112 -8.32 6.30 -15.84
CA GLU A 112 -9.49 7.17 -16.03
C GLU A 112 -10.65 6.44 -16.72
N ASN A 113 -10.35 5.56 -17.69
CA ASN A 113 -11.36 4.74 -18.35
C ASN A 113 -12.04 3.74 -17.39
N LEU A 114 -11.41 3.40 -16.26
CA LEU A 114 -12.00 2.51 -15.25
C LEU A 114 -12.98 3.22 -14.31
N ARG A 115 -12.98 4.56 -14.21
CA ARG A 115 -13.82 5.30 -13.26
C ARG A 115 -15.32 4.95 -13.36
N PRO A 116 -15.95 4.85 -14.56
CA PRO A 116 -17.34 4.40 -14.66
C PRO A 116 -17.52 2.99 -14.09
N ARG A 117 -16.59 2.08 -14.40
CA ARG A 117 -16.67 0.70 -13.91
C ARG A 117 -16.49 0.60 -12.40
N ILE A 118 -15.57 1.36 -11.83
CA ILE A 118 -15.40 1.47 -10.37
C ILE A 118 -16.71 1.95 -9.72
N ARG A 119 -17.38 2.95 -10.32
CA ARG A 119 -18.67 3.45 -9.83
C ARG A 119 -19.76 2.36 -9.87
N GLU A 120 -19.84 1.57 -10.95
CA GLU A 120 -20.77 0.44 -11.05
C GLU A 120 -20.51 -0.62 -9.97
N ILE A 121 -19.23 -0.98 -9.74
CA ILE A 121 -18.85 -1.94 -8.72
C ILE A 121 -19.25 -1.43 -7.33
N ILE A 122 -18.94 -0.17 -7.01
CA ILE A 122 -19.33 0.44 -5.73
C ILE A 122 -20.84 0.44 -5.55
N ASN A 123 -21.61 0.83 -6.55
CA ASN A 123 -23.07 0.83 -6.47
C ASN A 123 -23.59 -0.59 -6.20
N GLY A 124 -23.07 -1.60 -6.89
CA GLY A 124 -23.46 -3.00 -6.65
C GLY A 124 -23.11 -3.49 -5.24
N LEU A 125 -21.96 -3.08 -4.68
CA LEU A 125 -21.60 -3.40 -3.29
C LEU A 125 -22.53 -2.70 -2.28
N LEU A 126 -22.88 -1.43 -2.52
CA LEU A 126 -23.79 -0.64 -1.68
C LEU A 126 -25.22 -1.19 -1.77
N ASP A 127 -25.67 -1.65 -2.93
CA ASP A 127 -26.96 -2.33 -3.09
C ASP A 127 -27.03 -3.62 -2.25
N GLY A 128 -25.91 -4.33 -2.10
CA GLY A 128 -25.81 -5.53 -1.25
C GLY A 128 -26.03 -5.28 0.24
N VAL A 129 -25.85 -4.04 0.71
CA VAL A 129 -26.08 -3.61 2.12
C VAL A 129 -27.32 -2.73 2.27
N ALA A 130 -28.03 -2.42 1.19
CA ALA A 130 -29.21 -1.59 1.20
C ALA A 130 -30.30 -2.15 2.12
N GLY A 131 -30.95 -1.26 2.91
CA GLY A 131 -31.99 -1.63 3.86
C GLY A 131 -31.49 -2.26 5.17
N ARG A 132 -30.20 -2.37 5.38
CA ARG A 132 -29.60 -2.73 6.68
C ARG A 132 -29.41 -1.46 7.51
N ASP A 133 -29.69 -1.55 8.82
CA ASP A 133 -29.41 -0.45 9.75
C ASP A 133 -27.91 -0.30 10.03
N THR A 134 -27.17 -1.40 9.91
CA THR A 134 -25.72 -1.46 10.14
C THR A 134 -25.04 -2.42 9.19
N PHE A 135 -23.78 -2.12 8.83
CA PHE A 135 -22.89 -3.02 8.09
C PHE A 135 -21.42 -2.75 8.43
N ASP A 136 -20.53 -3.68 8.11
CA ASP A 136 -19.09 -3.46 8.24
C ASP A 136 -18.53 -2.92 6.92
N LEU A 137 -17.98 -1.69 6.95
CA LEU A 137 -17.43 -1.06 5.75
C LEU A 137 -16.29 -1.88 5.12
N VAL A 138 -15.43 -2.46 5.97
CA VAL A 138 -14.25 -3.16 5.47
C VAL A 138 -14.66 -4.42 4.73
N ASP A 139 -15.48 -5.27 5.35
CA ASP A 139 -15.86 -6.55 4.75
C ASP A 139 -16.74 -6.40 3.51
N GLU A 140 -17.68 -5.43 3.54
CA GLU A 140 -18.73 -5.33 2.53
C GLU A 140 -18.34 -4.42 1.36
N ILE A 141 -17.47 -3.43 1.57
CA ILE A 141 -17.18 -2.40 0.58
C ILE A 141 -15.67 -2.28 0.33
N ALA A 142 -14.90 -1.88 1.37
CA ALA A 142 -13.51 -1.45 1.17
C ALA A 142 -12.59 -2.58 0.71
N TYR A 143 -12.84 -3.80 1.17
CA TYR A 143 -12.06 -4.96 0.79
C TYR A 143 -12.48 -5.56 -0.57
N PRO A 144 -13.80 -5.77 -0.88
CA PRO A 144 -14.20 -6.33 -2.18
C PRO A 144 -13.83 -5.44 -3.37
N LEU A 145 -13.92 -4.11 -3.22
CA LEU A 145 -13.71 -3.18 -4.32
C LEU A 145 -12.37 -3.37 -5.03
N PRO A 146 -11.21 -3.17 -4.38
CA PRO A 146 -9.92 -3.25 -5.08
C PRO A 146 -9.63 -4.66 -5.61
N VAL A 147 -10.13 -5.72 -4.96
CA VAL A 147 -10.01 -7.09 -5.45
C VAL A 147 -10.76 -7.27 -6.77
N ILE A 148 -11.99 -6.75 -6.86
CA ILE A 148 -12.79 -6.83 -8.09
C ILE A 148 -12.12 -6.00 -9.20
N VAL A 149 -11.68 -4.79 -8.89
CA VAL A 149 -11.05 -3.88 -9.86
C VAL A 149 -9.78 -4.48 -10.43
N ILE A 150 -8.87 -4.99 -9.59
CA ILE A 150 -7.62 -5.57 -10.07
C ILE A 150 -7.85 -6.90 -10.81
N ALA A 151 -8.81 -7.71 -10.38
CA ALA A 151 -9.19 -8.94 -11.07
C ALA A 151 -9.74 -8.64 -12.48
N GLU A 152 -10.62 -7.65 -12.61
CA GLU A 152 -11.13 -7.21 -13.92
C GLU A 152 -10.04 -6.65 -14.82
N LEU A 153 -9.12 -5.83 -14.26
CA LEU A 153 -7.95 -5.33 -14.98
C LEU A 153 -7.09 -6.46 -15.53
N LEU A 154 -6.90 -7.53 -14.75
CA LEU A 154 -6.12 -8.70 -15.14
C LEU A 154 -6.88 -9.63 -16.08
N GLY A 155 -8.16 -9.35 -16.35
CA GLY A 155 -9.02 -10.21 -17.17
C GLY A 155 -9.43 -11.52 -16.49
N VAL A 156 -9.47 -11.53 -15.15
CA VAL A 156 -9.89 -12.67 -14.33
C VAL A 156 -11.42 -12.79 -14.37
N PRO A 157 -11.97 -13.97 -14.69
CA PRO A 157 -13.40 -14.22 -14.67
C PRO A 157 -14.03 -14.00 -13.27
N PRO A 158 -15.31 -13.57 -13.20
CA PRO A 158 -16.01 -13.35 -11.93
C PRO A 158 -15.99 -14.56 -10.98
N GLU A 159 -16.09 -15.76 -11.53
CA GLU A 159 -16.09 -17.03 -10.81
C GLU A 159 -14.78 -17.31 -10.04
N ASP A 160 -13.65 -16.81 -10.55
CA ASP A 160 -12.32 -17.05 -9.94
C ASP A 160 -11.94 -16.01 -8.89
N ARG A 161 -12.73 -14.93 -8.72
CA ARG A 161 -12.40 -13.81 -7.82
C ARG A 161 -12.29 -14.24 -6.36
N ALA A 162 -13.04 -15.26 -5.93
CA ALA A 162 -12.95 -15.77 -4.57
C ALA A 162 -11.58 -16.39 -4.28
N ASP A 163 -11.00 -17.10 -5.25
CA ASP A 163 -9.64 -17.64 -5.11
C ASP A 163 -8.59 -16.55 -5.13
N PHE A 164 -8.71 -15.56 -5.99
CA PHE A 164 -7.84 -14.38 -6.01
C PHE A 164 -7.86 -13.64 -4.67
N LYS A 165 -9.05 -13.48 -4.09
CA LYS A 165 -9.22 -12.92 -2.76
C LYS A 165 -8.45 -13.71 -1.71
N ARG A 166 -8.63 -15.02 -1.67
CA ARG A 166 -7.97 -15.93 -0.72
C ARG A 166 -6.45 -15.88 -0.87
N TRP A 167 -5.93 -16.04 -2.10
CA TRP A 167 -4.50 -16.03 -2.38
C TRP A 167 -3.84 -14.69 -1.95
N SER A 168 -4.47 -13.57 -2.30
CA SER A 168 -3.97 -12.24 -1.91
C SER A 168 -3.88 -12.11 -0.39
N ASN A 169 -4.91 -12.51 0.35
CA ASN A 169 -4.92 -12.44 1.81
C ASN A 169 -3.81 -13.28 2.44
N ASP A 170 -3.67 -14.52 1.99
CA ASP A 170 -2.68 -15.44 2.55
C ASP A 170 -1.26 -14.92 2.32
N VAL A 171 -0.97 -14.37 1.13
CA VAL A 171 0.35 -13.82 0.82
C VAL A 171 0.60 -12.53 1.60
N VAL A 172 -0.38 -11.62 1.67
CA VAL A 172 -0.25 -10.37 2.45
C VAL A 172 -0.02 -10.64 3.93
N ALA A 173 -0.63 -11.68 4.50
CA ALA A 173 -0.41 -12.06 5.90
C ALA A 173 1.06 -12.37 6.24
N THR A 174 1.91 -12.64 5.23
CA THR A 174 3.35 -12.86 5.43
C THR A 174 4.18 -11.58 5.52
N LEU A 175 3.61 -10.40 5.25
CA LEU A 175 4.30 -9.11 5.35
C LEU A 175 4.73 -8.76 6.80
N GLY A 176 4.30 -9.53 7.78
CA GLY A 176 4.81 -9.50 9.16
C GLY A 176 6.28 -9.92 9.29
N GLY A 177 6.88 -10.45 8.23
CA GLY A 177 8.27 -10.88 8.19
C GLY A 177 8.54 -12.06 9.13
N PRO A 178 9.71 -12.12 9.81
CA PRO A 178 10.11 -13.27 10.64
C PRO A 178 9.19 -13.58 11.83
N PHE A 179 8.28 -12.68 12.14
CA PHE A 179 7.29 -12.85 13.22
C PHE A 179 5.99 -13.54 12.75
N THR A 180 5.92 -13.91 11.47
CA THR A 180 4.78 -14.64 10.91
C THR A 180 4.76 -16.08 11.43
N SER A 181 3.59 -16.55 11.89
CA SER A 181 3.45 -17.91 12.41
C SER A 181 3.59 -18.98 11.31
N PRO A 182 4.08 -20.19 11.64
CA PRO A 182 4.32 -21.24 10.65
C PRO A 182 3.07 -21.66 9.85
N ASP A 183 1.90 -21.64 10.47
CA ASP A 183 0.64 -21.97 9.81
C ASP A 183 0.22 -20.91 8.77
N VAL A 184 0.52 -19.63 9.01
CA VAL A 184 0.32 -18.55 8.04
C VAL A 184 1.27 -18.73 6.86
N ILE A 185 2.53 -19.07 7.11
CA ILE A 185 3.53 -19.32 6.07
C ILE A 185 3.09 -20.49 5.17
N GLU A 186 2.60 -21.58 5.77
CA GLU A 186 2.16 -22.77 5.01
C GLU A 186 0.94 -22.46 4.13
N ARG A 187 -0.07 -21.73 4.66
CA ARG A 187 -1.21 -21.29 3.86
C ARG A 187 -0.78 -20.38 2.71
N ALA A 188 0.09 -19.41 2.98
CA ALA A 188 0.60 -18.51 1.95
C ALA A 188 1.38 -19.26 0.86
N ARG A 189 2.15 -20.28 1.22
CA ARG A 189 2.86 -21.13 0.27
C ARG A 189 1.90 -21.90 -0.63
N ALA A 190 0.87 -22.51 -0.08
CA ALA A 190 -0.16 -23.21 -0.85
C ALA A 190 -0.89 -22.25 -1.80
N SER A 191 -1.33 -21.10 -1.29
CA SER A 191 -2.00 -20.06 -2.08
C SER A 191 -1.12 -19.51 -3.20
N LEU A 192 0.18 -19.29 -2.95
CA LEU A 192 1.12 -18.86 -3.98
C LEU A 192 1.28 -19.93 -5.08
N GLN A 193 1.35 -21.21 -4.72
CA GLN A 193 1.47 -22.30 -5.69
C GLN A 193 0.24 -22.40 -6.59
N GLU A 194 -0.97 -22.26 -6.04
CA GLU A 194 -2.20 -22.22 -6.82
C GLU A 194 -2.24 -21.01 -7.75
N MET A 195 -1.87 -19.83 -7.24
CA MET A 195 -1.80 -18.58 -8.01
C MET A 195 -0.80 -18.70 -9.17
N VAL A 196 0.38 -19.32 -8.94
CA VAL A 196 1.37 -19.59 -10.00
C VAL A 196 0.77 -20.45 -11.09
N THR A 197 0.09 -21.53 -10.73
CA THR A 197 -0.54 -22.46 -11.70
C THR A 197 -1.60 -21.74 -12.53
N TYR A 198 -2.48 -20.99 -11.87
CA TYR A 198 -3.52 -20.20 -12.53
C TYR A 198 -2.95 -19.18 -13.50
N MET A 199 -2.00 -18.37 -13.03
CA MET A 199 -1.42 -17.29 -13.83
C MET A 199 -0.60 -17.81 -15.01
N SER A 200 0.09 -18.93 -14.87
CA SER A 200 0.79 -19.58 -16.00
C SER A 200 -0.19 -19.97 -17.10
N GLY A 201 -1.34 -20.54 -16.73
CA GLY A 201 -2.42 -20.84 -17.68
C GLY A 201 -3.00 -19.59 -18.35
N ALA A 202 -3.27 -18.54 -17.55
CA ALA A 202 -3.77 -17.27 -18.07
C ALA A 202 -2.81 -16.58 -19.04
N ILE A 203 -1.50 -16.54 -18.73
CA ILE A 203 -0.47 -15.98 -19.60
C ILE A 203 -0.39 -16.78 -20.92
N ALA A 204 -0.39 -18.10 -20.85
CA ALA A 204 -0.36 -18.95 -22.05
C ALA A 204 -1.60 -18.73 -22.93
N GLU A 205 -2.77 -18.63 -22.36
CA GLU A 205 -4.02 -18.33 -23.07
C GLU A 205 -3.98 -16.95 -23.74
N ARG A 206 -3.52 -15.88 -23.02
CA ARG A 206 -3.42 -14.52 -23.57
C ARG A 206 -2.37 -14.40 -24.68
N ARG A 207 -1.32 -15.21 -24.66
CA ARG A 207 -0.36 -15.28 -25.79
C ARG A 207 -1.01 -15.83 -27.07
N ALA A 208 -1.87 -16.85 -26.94
CA ALA A 208 -2.60 -17.42 -28.06
C ALA A 208 -3.77 -16.54 -28.51
N ASN A 209 -4.48 -15.95 -27.57
CA ASN A 209 -5.71 -15.17 -27.78
C ASN A 209 -5.64 -13.85 -27.00
N PRO A 210 -4.95 -12.80 -27.49
CA PRO A 210 -4.85 -11.50 -26.82
C PRO A 210 -6.25 -10.89 -26.58
N ARG A 211 -6.41 -10.23 -25.41
CA ARG A 211 -7.63 -9.51 -24.99
C ARG A 211 -7.30 -8.07 -24.61
N GLU A 212 -8.35 -7.29 -24.35
CA GLU A 212 -8.19 -5.94 -23.79
C GLU A 212 -8.04 -6.01 -22.24
N ASP A 213 -6.97 -6.67 -21.77
CA ASP A 213 -6.63 -6.81 -20.35
C ASP A 213 -5.16 -6.53 -20.07
N LEU A 214 -4.83 -6.35 -18.78
CA LEU A 214 -3.49 -6.00 -18.37
C LEU A 214 -2.46 -7.10 -18.66
N ILE A 215 -2.85 -8.38 -18.58
CA ILE A 215 -1.93 -9.51 -18.91
C ILE A 215 -1.54 -9.42 -20.40
N SER A 216 -2.50 -9.24 -21.29
CA SER A 216 -2.23 -9.03 -22.72
C SER A 216 -1.36 -7.79 -22.96
N GLY A 217 -1.65 -6.70 -22.23
CA GLY A 217 -0.84 -5.48 -22.27
C GLY A 217 0.61 -5.69 -21.83
N LEU A 218 0.83 -6.47 -20.77
CA LEU A 218 2.19 -6.81 -20.29
C LEU A 218 2.93 -7.72 -21.27
N ILE A 219 2.24 -8.68 -21.90
CA ILE A 219 2.81 -9.55 -22.93
C ILE A 219 3.22 -8.74 -24.18
N ALA A 220 2.43 -7.76 -24.57
CA ALA A 220 2.67 -6.92 -25.73
C ALA A 220 3.61 -5.74 -25.44
N ALA A 221 3.94 -5.46 -24.18
CA ALA A 221 4.79 -4.33 -23.82
C ALA A 221 6.19 -4.49 -24.39
N GLU A 222 6.60 -3.51 -25.18
CA GLU A 222 7.94 -3.42 -25.77
C GLU A 222 8.50 -2.02 -25.54
N ASP A 223 9.77 -1.93 -25.23
CA ASP A 223 10.51 -0.70 -25.08
C ASP A 223 11.94 -0.86 -25.62
N ASP A 224 12.23 -0.23 -26.76
CA ASP A 224 13.52 -0.28 -27.42
C ASP A 224 14.03 -1.72 -27.68
N GLY A 225 13.14 -2.58 -28.19
CA GLY A 225 13.41 -3.99 -28.48
C GLY A 225 13.42 -4.89 -27.23
N GLN A 226 13.17 -4.36 -26.04
CA GLN A 226 13.07 -5.12 -24.79
C GLN A 226 11.62 -5.47 -24.46
N VAL A 227 11.41 -6.69 -24.01
CA VAL A 227 10.12 -7.22 -23.58
C VAL A 227 10.23 -7.82 -22.18
N LEU A 228 9.09 -8.04 -21.53
CA LEU A 228 9.06 -8.80 -20.27
C LEU A 228 9.22 -10.30 -20.53
N SER A 229 10.07 -10.95 -19.79
CA SER A 229 10.12 -12.42 -19.74
C SER A 229 8.84 -12.96 -19.07
N GLU A 230 8.58 -14.24 -19.23
CA GLU A 230 7.42 -14.90 -18.59
C GLU A 230 7.44 -14.76 -17.08
N MET A 231 8.62 -14.92 -16.46
CA MET A 231 8.79 -14.74 -15.02
C MET A 231 8.53 -13.31 -14.58
N GLU A 232 8.90 -12.30 -15.37
CA GLU A 232 8.66 -10.90 -15.07
C GLU A 232 7.19 -10.52 -15.26
N ILE A 233 6.50 -11.06 -16.26
CA ILE A 233 5.05 -10.90 -16.42
C ILE A 233 4.35 -11.47 -15.19
N PHE A 234 4.71 -12.69 -14.80
CA PHE A 234 4.16 -13.38 -13.65
C PHE A 234 4.40 -12.59 -12.34
N SER A 235 5.66 -12.25 -12.03
CA SER A 235 6.01 -11.53 -10.80
C SER A 235 5.39 -10.13 -10.75
N THR A 236 5.27 -9.45 -11.91
CA THR A 236 4.58 -8.16 -12.01
C THR A 236 3.09 -8.30 -11.75
N THR A 237 2.44 -9.32 -12.31
CA THR A 237 1.00 -9.56 -12.11
C THR A 237 0.69 -9.84 -10.63
N ILE A 238 1.49 -10.69 -9.98
CA ILE A 238 1.37 -10.95 -8.54
C ILE A 238 1.62 -9.68 -7.72
N LEU A 239 2.66 -8.93 -8.05
CA LEU A 239 2.95 -7.66 -7.36
C LEU A 239 1.76 -6.71 -7.44
N LEU A 240 1.17 -6.53 -8.61
CA LEU A 240 0.02 -5.62 -8.80
C LEU A 240 -1.21 -6.10 -8.02
N LEU A 241 -1.47 -7.40 -8.00
CA LEU A 241 -2.56 -7.99 -7.22
C LEU A 241 -2.41 -7.72 -5.72
N ILE A 242 -1.21 -8.02 -5.17
CA ILE A 242 -0.96 -7.90 -3.73
C ILE A 242 -0.90 -6.42 -3.31
N ALA A 243 -0.16 -5.60 -4.05
CA ALA A 243 0.06 -4.20 -3.71
C ALA A 243 -1.19 -3.33 -3.83
N GLY A 244 -2.08 -3.64 -4.79
CA GLY A 244 -3.30 -2.88 -5.04
C GLY A 244 -4.42 -3.14 -4.05
N ASN A 245 -4.50 -4.35 -3.49
CA ASN A 245 -5.63 -4.77 -2.65
C ASN A 245 -5.56 -4.18 -1.23
N GLU A 246 -4.60 -4.65 -0.41
CA GLU A 246 -4.53 -4.30 1.02
C GLU A 246 -4.39 -2.79 1.26
N THR A 247 -3.58 -2.11 0.44
CA THR A 247 -3.33 -0.68 0.62
C THR A 247 -4.57 0.16 0.35
N THR A 248 -5.34 -0.16 -0.70
CA THR A 248 -6.56 0.58 -1.05
C THR A 248 -7.70 0.27 -0.07
N THR A 249 -7.85 -0.99 0.35
CA THR A 249 -8.76 -1.38 1.44
C THR A 249 -8.52 -0.54 2.69
N ASN A 250 -7.25 -0.48 3.11
CA ASN A 250 -6.87 0.28 4.29
C ASN A 250 -7.04 1.80 4.08
N LEU A 251 -6.77 2.33 2.88
CA LEU A 251 -7.00 3.74 2.56
C LEU A 251 -8.48 4.11 2.76
N ILE A 252 -9.40 3.33 2.21
CA ILE A 252 -10.85 3.58 2.31
C ILE A 252 -11.28 3.50 3.78
N GLY A 253 -10.91 2.44 4.50
CA GLY A 253 -11.25 2.27 5.91
C GLY A 253 -10.71 3.40 6.79
N ASN A 254 -9.44 3.75 6.61
CA ASN A 254 -8.77 4.82 7.35
C ASN A 254 -9.40 6.19 7.05
N ALA A 255 -9.74 6.46 5.78
CA ALA A 255 -10.36 7.70 5.34
C ALA A 255 -11.74 7.89 5.96
N VAL A 256 -12.61 6.86 5.87
CA VAL A 256 -13.96 6.91 6.45
C VAL A 256 -13.88 7.04 7.98
N SER A 257 -13.03 6.27 8.65
CA SER A 257 -12.80 6.39 10.09
C SER A 257 -12.35 7.80 10.49
N SER A 258 -11.45 8.40 9.69
CA SER A 258 -10.95 9.77 9.95
C SER A 258 -12.06 10.81 9.77
N LEU A 259 -12.86 10.71 8.71
CA LEU A 259 -13.97 11.64 8.46
C LEU A 259 -15.04 11.53 9.56
N LEU A 260 -15.40 10.32 10.00
CA LEU A 260 -16.40 10.13 11.05
C LEU A 260 -15.93 10.61 12.43
N LYS A 261 -14.61 10.67 12.66
CA LYS A 261 -14.01 11.27 13.87
C LYS A 261 -13.88 12.80 13.79
N HIS A 262 -14.06 13.40 12.59
CA HIS A 262 -14.00 14.84 12.34
C HIS A 262 -15.28 15.30 11.63
N PRO A 263 -16.41 15.39 12.35
CA PRO A 263 -17.71 15.66 11.75
C PRO A 263 -17.79 17.03 11.05
N ASP A 264 -17.02 18.02 11.47
CA ASP A 264 -16.86 19.31 10.81
C ASP A 264 -16.25 19.17 9.40
N GLN A 265 -15.27 18.27 9.23
CA GLN A 265 -14.65 18.01 7.95
C GLN A 265 -15.56 17.15 7.04
N LEU A 266 -16.28 16.21 7.62
CA LEU A 266 -17.28 15.43 6.88
C LEU A 266 -18.41 16.33 6.35
N GLU A 267 -18.91 17.27 7.16
CA GLU A 267 -19.93 18.22 6.73
C GLU A 267 -19.41 19.20 5.68
N LEU A 268 -18.17 19.65 5.82
CA LEU A 268 -17.50 20.44 4.79
C LEU A 268 -17.48 19.69 3.44
N LEU A 269 -17.10 18.40 3.45
CA LEU A 269 -17.03 17.59 2.23
C LEU A 269 -18.42 17.31 1.64
N ARG A 270 -19.45 17.15 2.49
CA ARG A 270 -20.86 17.03 2.06
C ARG A 270 -21.37 18.29 1.37
N SER A 271 -20.99 19.45 1.91
CA SER A 271 -21.42 20.74 1.36
C SER A 271 -20.71 21.12 0.06
N ASP A 272 -19.51 20.56 -0.18
CA ASP A 272 -18.70 20.85 -1.37
C ASP A 272 -17.91 19.61 -1.84
N LEU A 273 -18.53 18.79 -2.66
CA LEU A 273 -17.91 17.60 -3.25
C LEU A 273 -16.76 17.93 -4.22
N SER A 274 -16.61 19.19 -4.63
CA SER A 274 -15.46 19.60 -5.46
C SER A 274 -14.12 19.49 -4.69
N LEU A 275 -14.18 19.41 -3.36
CA LEU A 275 -13.02 19.16 -2.50
C LEU A 275 -12.57 17.70 -2.52
N MET A 276 -13.32 16.77 -3.11
CA MET A 276 -13.00 15.32 -3.06
C MET A 276 -11.56 15.00 -3.47
N PRO A 277 -10.99 15.57 -4.54
CA PRO A 277 -9.59 15.30 -4.87
C PRO A 277 -8.60 15.73 -3.78
N SER A 278 -8.74 16.95 -3.24
CA SER A 278 -7.86 17.43 -2.16
C SER A 278 -8.13 16.72 -0.83
N ALA A 279 -9.37 16.32 -0.58
CA ALA A 279 -9.74 15.55 0.61
C ALA A 279 -9.03 14.19 0.63
N VAL A 280 -8.94 13.48 -0.50
CA VAL A 280 -8.23 12.20 -0.57
C VAL A 280 -6.73 12.38 -0.34
N GLU A 281 -6.10 13.45 -0.88
CA GLU A 281 -4.68 13.73 -0.59
C GLU A 281 -4.45 14.03 0.89
N GLU A 282 -5.32 14.82 1.52
CA GLU A 282 -5.21 15.13 2.96
C GLU A 282 -5.46 13.88 3.82
N LEU A 283 -6.42 13.04 3.46
CA LEU A 283 -6.67 11.77 4.15
C LEU A 283 -5.50 10.79 4.02
N LEU A 284 -4.84 10.75 2.86
CA LEU A 284 -3.59 10.01 2.63
C LEU A 284 -2.45 10.54 3.50
N ARG A 285 -2.29 11.86 3.60
CA ARG A 285 -1.32 12.48 4.51
C ARG A 285 -1.62 12.16 5.97
N PHE A 286 -2.87 12.37 6.40
CA PHE A 286 -3.30 12.32 7.79
C PHE A 286 -3.37 10.91 8.34
N ASN A 287 -3.82 9.93 7.55
CA ASN A 287 -4.01 8.55 8.01
C ASN A 287 -3.76 7.53 6.88
N GLY A 288 -2.67 7.72 6.12
CA GLY A 288 -2.29 6.83 5.03
C GLY A 288 -2.05 5.39 5.50
N PRO A 289 -2.29 4.40 4.64
CA PRO A 289 -2.14 2.99 4.99
C PRO A 289 -0.68 2.55 5.13
N VAL A 290 0.22 3.08 4.28
CA VAL A 290 1.65 2.72 4.31
C VAL A 290 2.36 3.63 5.30
N GLN A 291 2.85 3.03 6.39
CA GLN A 291 3.45 3.75 7.50
C GLN A 291 4.98 3.83 7.39
N ALA A 292 5.60 2.82 6.78
CA ALA A 292 7.05 2.75 6.65
C ALA A 292 7.46 1.99 5.39
N THR A 293 8.69 2.24 4.94
CA THR A 293 9.38 1.41 3.93
C THR A 293 10.87 1.32 4.26
N GLY A 294 11.57 0.38 3.64
CA GLY A 294 13.01 0.17 3.87
C GLY A 294 13.85 0.45 2.62
N ARG A 295 15.08 0.88 2.86
CA ARG A 295 16.15 0.97 1.86
C ARG A 295 17.42 0.35 2.41
N VAL A 296 18.29 -0.15 1.55
CA VAL A 296 19.58 -0.73 1.92
C VAL A 296 20.70 0.15 1.37
N ALA A 297 21.66 0.52 2.21
CA ALA A 297 22.83 1.29 1.77
C ALA A 297 23.73 0.41 0.89
N LYS A 298 24.05 0.87 -0.34
CA LYS A 298 24.97 0.20 -1.26
C LYS A 298 26.45 0.47 -0.96
N GLU A 299 26.70 1.50 -0.19
CA GLU A 299 28.01 1.94 0.34
C GLU A 299 27.76 2.74 1.61
N ASP A 300 28.80 3.23 2.28
CA ASP A 300 28.65 4.14 3.42
C ASP A 300 28.02 5.47 2.97
N ILE A 301 26.92 5.86 3.60
CA ILE A 301 26.12 7.05 3.23
C ILE A 301 25.92 7.93 4.46
N GLU A 302 26.30 9.21 4.34
CA GLU A 302 25.99 10.23 5.34
C GLU A 302 24.59 10.79 5.08
N VAL A 303 23.67 10.61 6.04
CA VAL A 303 22.28 11.11 5.96
C VAL A 303 21.70 11.29 7.35
N GLY A 304 20.95 12.36 7.59
CA GLY A 304 20.34 12.63 8.89
C GLY A 304 21.33 12.75 10.05
N GLY A 305 22.57 13.14 9.77
CA GLY A 305 23.65 13.29 10.76
C GLY A 305 24.29 11.98 11.22
N VAL A 306 24.04 10.87 10.54
CA VAL A 306 24.65 9.57 10.83
C VAL A 306 25.26 8.95 9.58
N THR A 307 26.22 8.03 9.76
CA THR A 307 26.74 7.19 8.68
C THR A 307 25.97 5.87 8.65
N VAL A 308 25.12 5.67 7.64
CA VAL A 308 24.52 4.37 7.33
C VAL A 308 25.56 3.54 6.59
N LYS A 309 26.04 2.46 7.19
CA LYS A 309 27.07 1.61 6.60
C LYS A 309 26.53 0.74 5.48
N GLU A 310 27.43 0.33 4.54
CA GLU A 310 27.11 -0.62 3.48
C GLU A 310 26.40 -1.87 4.04
N GLY A 311 25.27 -2.23 3.42
CA GLY A 311 24.44 -3.39 3.81
C GLY A 311 23.51 -3.14 5.00
N GLN A 312 23.58 -1.99 5.67
CA GLN A 312 22.61 -1.63 6.69
C GLN A 312 21.28 -1.16 6.07
N VAL A 313 20.21 -1.38 6.82
CA VAL A 313 18.85 -0.99 6.45
C VAL A 313 18.53 0.37 7.05
N ALA A 314 17.95 1.25 6.24
CA ALA A 314 17.28 2.48 6.65
C ALA A 314 15.76 2.28 6.53
N PHE A 315 15.04 2.20 7.64
CA PHE A 315 13.59 2.31 7.67
C PHE A 315 13.18 3.78 7.73
N VAL A 316 12.37 4.20 6.78
CA VAL A 316 11.81 5.55 6.70
C VAL A 316 10.34 5.51 7.09
N LEU A 317 9.95 6.33 8.09
CA LEU A 317 8.59 6.38 8.62
C LEU A 317 7.76 7.40 7.85
N LEU A 318 7.08 6.96 6.79
CA LEU A 318 6.25 7.80 5.92
C LEU A 318 5.11 8.46 6.69
N GLY A 319 4.43 7.68 7.57
CA GLY A 319 3.38 8.20 8.44
C GLY A 319 3.88 9.27 9.41
N SER A 320 5.13 9.15 9.90
CA SER A 320 5.77 10.18 10.71
C SER A 320 6.10 11.43 9.91
N ALA A 321 6.73 11.28 8.75
CA ALA A 321 7.10 12.39 7.86
C ALA A 321 5.88 13.21 7.44
N ASN A 322 4.75 12.56 7.15
CA ASN A 322 3.49 13.20 6.81
C ASN A 322 2.87 14.02 7.96
N HIS A 323 3.36 13.85 9.17
CA HIS A 323 2.99 14.61 10.37
C HIS A 323 4.12 15.52 10.89
N ASP A 324 5.12 15.79 10.06
CA ASP A 324 6.21 16.69 10.45
C ASP A 324 5.77 18.16 10.38
N PRO A 325 5.78 18.91 11.52
CA PRO A 325 5.37 20.31 11.55
C PRO A 325 6.30 21.23 10.76
N ALA A 326 7.54 20.81 10.48
CA ALA A 326 8.45 21.56 9.62
C ALA A 326 7.98 21.60 8.16
N LYS A 327 7.25 20.57 7.72
CA LYS A 327 6.72 20.45 6.36
C LYS A 327 5.22 20.81 6.28
N PHE A 328 4.43 20.35 7.24
CA PHE A 328 2.97 20.55 7.28
C PHE A 328 2.57 21.31 8.55
N PRO A 329 2.26 22.61 8.47
CA PRO A 329 1.76 23.35 9.63
C PRO A 329 0.51 22.69 10.23
N ASP A 330 0.43 22.61 11.56
CA ASP A 330 -0.65 21.94 12.31
C ASP A 330 -0.93 20.51 11.77
N PRO A 331 0.08 19.62 11.75
CA PRO A 331 -0.01 18.34 11.03
C PRO A 331 -1.02 17.37 11.66
N GLU A 332 -1.31 17.53 12.94
CA GLU A 332 -2.28 16.74 13.73
C GLU A 332 -3.73 17.14 13.45
N ARG A 333 -3.96 18.24 12.72
CA ARG A 333 -5.28 18.68 12.30
C ARG A 333 -5.62 18.13 10.93
N LEU A 334 -6.75 17.45 10.81
CA LEU A 334 -7.35 17.11 9.52
C LEU A 334 -7.96 18.39 8.92
N ASP A 335 -7.56 18.77 7.72
CA ASP A 335 -8.06 19.93 7.01
C ASP A 335 -8.20 19.63 5.51
N LEU A 336 -9.41 19.33 5.06
CA LEU A 336 -9.67 18.94 3.67
C LEU A 336 -9.43 20.06 2.64
N ARG A 337 -9.25 21.31 3.10
CA ARG A 337 -8.82 22.43 2.25
C ARG A 337 -7.31 22.52 2.08
N ARG A 338 -6.56 21.81 2.92
CA ARG A 338 -5.12 21.64 2.71
C ARG A 338 -4.92 20.99 1.34
N ARG A 339 -3.90 21.42 0.63
CA ARG A 339 -3.51 20.81 -0.65
C ARG A 339 -2.12 20.19 -0.49
N PRO A 340 -2.00 19.05 0.21
CA PRO A 340 -0.71 18.44 0.50
C PRO A 340 -0.21 17.68 -0.72
N THR A 341 0.38 18.38 -1.67
CA THR A 341 0.94 17.77 -2.89
C THR A 341 2.21 16.97 -2.63
N ASP A 342 2.87 17.25 -1.49
CA ASP A 342 4.21 16.73 -1.16
C ASP A 342 4.16 15.66 -0.05
N HIS A 343 3.00 15.04 0.20
CA HIS A 343 2.95 13.97 1.19
C HIS A 343 3.61 12.69 0.66
N LEU A 344 4.21 11.92 1.55
CA LEU A 344 4.97 10.71 1.23
C LEU A 344 4.14 9.42 1.33
N ALA A 345 2.79 9.50 1.34
CA ALA A 345 1.94 8.30 1.46
C ALA A 345 2.10 7.31 0.29
N PHE A 346 2.55 7.78 -0.87
CA PHE A 346 2.89 6.97 -2.04
C PHE A 346 4.40 6.77 -2.25
N GLY A 347 5.21 7.10 -1.23
CA GLY A 347 6.66 7.17 -1.36
C GLY A 347 7.12 8.34 -2.22
N ASP A 348 8.38 8.33 -2.66
CA ASP A 348 8.97 9.30 -3.57
C ASP A 348 10.06 8.67 -4.45
N GLY A 349 10.62 9.48 -5.38
CA GLY A 349 11.68 9.09 -6.30
C GLY A 349 11.25 8.07 -7.34
N ILE A 350 12.21 7.27 -7.78
CA ILE A 350 12.00 6.28 -8.84
C ILE A 350 10.98 5.20 -8.47
N HIS A 351 10.76 4.96 -7.18
CA HIS A 351 9.80 3.99 -6.64
C HIS A 351 8.46 4.61 -6.24
N PHE A 352 8.17 5.86 -6.61
CA PHE A 352 6.83 6.44 -6.42
C PHE A 352 5.74 5.48 -6.92
N CYS A 353 4.65 5.32 -6.16
CA CYS A 353 3.63 4.30 -6.41
C CYS A 353 3.05 4.37 -7.83
N LEU A 354 3.17 3.27 -8.57
CA LEU A 354 2.57 3.13 -9.90
C LEU A 354 1.03 3.20 -9.85
N GLY A 355 0.43 2.57 -8.82
CA GLY A 355 -1.01 2.49 -8.61
C GLY A 355 -1.65 3.75 -8.02
N ALA A 356 -0.88 4.81 -7.73
CA ALA A 356 -1.41 6.02 -7.09
C ALA A 356 -2.64 6.62 -7.79
N PRO A 357 -2.72 6.71 -9.13
CA PRO A 357 -3.93 7.19 -9.81
C PRO A 357 -5.15 6.30 -9.55
N LEU A 358 -4.98 4.97 -9.53
CA LEU A 358 -6.06 4.01 -9.30
C LEU A 358 -6.56 4.09 -7.85
N ALA A 359 -5.66 4.05 -6.88
CA ALA A 359 -6.00 4.17 -5.46
C ALA A 359 -6.76 5.48 -5.15
N ARG A 360 -6.35 6.59 -5.78
CA ARG A 360 -7.07 7.87 -5.70
C ARG A 360 -8.48 7.78 -6.28
N ALA A 361 -8.63 7.17 -7.46
CA ALA A 361 -9.93 7.02 -8.11
C ALA A 361 -10.88 6.16 -7.27
N GLU A 362 -10.42 5.02 -6.76
CA GLU A 362 -11.20 4.13 -5.91
C GLU A 362 -11.62 4.83 -4.62
N ALA A 363 -10.72 5.52 -3.93
CA ALA A 363 -11.03 6.26 -2.72
C ALA A 363 -12.03 7.40 -2.97
N GLN A 364 -11.81 8.24 -4.01
CA GLN A 364 -12.71 9.34 -4.37
C GLN A 364 -14.12 8.84 -4.66
N ILE A 365 -14.25 7.81 -5.50
CA ILE A 365 -15.54 7.29 -5.93
C ILE A 365 -16.27 6.64 -4.74
N THR A 366 -15.56 5.91 -3.89
CA THR A 366 -16.15 5.28 -2.70
C THR A 366 -16.64 6.30 -1.69
N LEU A 367 -15.80 7.27 -1.33
CA LEU A 367 -16.17 8.33 -0.39
C LEU A 367 -17.36 9.14 -0.90
N GLN A 368 -17.35 9.49 -2.18
CA GLN A 368 -18.46 10.22 -2.78
C GLN A 368 -19.77 9.41 -2.72
N ALA A 369 -19.74 8.14 -3.10
CA ALA A 369 -20.92 7.28 -3.09
C ALA A 369 -21.48 7.09 -1.67
N LEU A 370 -20.61 6.89 -0.66
CA LEU A 370 -21.03 6.78 0.73
C LEU A 370 -21.69 8.07 1.25
N ILE A 371 -21.10 9.24 0.93
CA ILE A 371 -21.62 10.55 1.36
C ILE A 371 -22.96 10.85 0.70
N GLU A 372 -23.11 10.56 -0.59
CA GLU A 372 -24.35 10.79 -1.35
C GLU A 372 -25.49 9.88 -0.88
N LEU A 373 -25.19 8.60 -0.63
CA LEU A 373 -26.22 7.60 -0.30
C LEU A 373 -26.61 7.60 1.18
N TYR A 374 -25.65 7.86 2.08
CA TYR A 374 -25.83 7.79 3.53
C TYR A 374 -25.57 9.13 4.23
N PRO A 375 -26.50 10.10 4.15
CA PRO A 375 -26.28 11.43 4.73
C PRO A 375 -26.16 11.45 6.26
N ARG A 376 -26.57 10.36 6.95
CA ARG A 376 -26.50 10.21 8.40
C ARG A 376 -25.54 9.13 8.85
N ILE A 377 -24.60 8.74 7.99
CA ILE A 377 -23.61 7.71 8.31
C ILE A 377 -22.82 8.05 9.58
N GLU A 378 -22.74 7.10 10.49
CA GLU A 378 -21.98 7.21 11.74
C GLU A 378 -21.31 5.88 12.10
N MET A 379 -20.36 5.91 13.05
CA MET A 379 -19.78 4.66 13.57
C MET A 379 -20.79 3.96 14.48
N ALA A 380 -21.03 2.66 14.22
CA ALA A 380 -21.86 1.80 15.08
C ALA A 380 -21.07 1.16 16.24
N GLY A 381 -19.74 1.34 16.26
CA GLY A 381 -18.83 0.82 17.28
C GLY A 381 -17.40 1.24 17.00
N GLU A 382 -16.48 0.89 17.90
CA GLU A 382 -15.06 1.19 17.71
C GLU A 382 -14.45 0.35 16.58
N PRO A 383 -13.63 0.96 15.72
CA PRO A 383 -12.88 0.23 14.70
C PRO A 383 -11.89 -0.75 15.35
N THR A 384 -11.76 -1.94 14.80
CA THR A 384 -10.62 -2.80 15.11
C THR A 384 -9.50 -2.54 14.12
N TRP A 385 -8.28 -2.38 14.63
CA TRP A 385 -7.10 -2.07 13.83
C TRP A 385 -6.22 -3.29 13.64
N GLY A 386 -5.51 -3.34 12.52
CA GLY A 386 -4.58 -4.43 12.23
C GLY A 386 -3.58 -4.08 11.15
N GLY A 387 -2.79 -5.09 10.77
CA GLY A 387 -1.70 -4.96 9.83
C GLY A 387 -0.34 -5.17 10.47
N THR A 388 0.65 -4.44 10.00
CA THR A 388 2.03 -4.46 10.51
C THR A 388 2.50 -3.01 10.73
N PHE A 389 3.72 -2.83 11.23
CA PHE A 389 4.30 -1.49 11.34
C PHE A 389 4.57 -0.84 9.95
N ILE A 390 4.53 -1.63 8.87
CA ILE A 390 4.70 -1.15 7.48
C ILE A 390 3.36 -0.72 6.88
N ILE A 391 2.31 -1.54 7.07
CA ILE A 391 0.98 -1.30 6.51
C ILE A 391 -0.05 -1.49 7.62
N ARG A 392 -0.90 -0.48 7.82
CA ARG A 392 -1.96 -0.54 8.83
C ARG A 392 -3.30 -0.02 8.29
N GLY A 393 -4.37 -0.56 8.85
CA GLY A 393 -5.72 -0.11 8.56
C GLY A 393 -6.77 -0.70 9.48
N ALA A 394 -8.00 -0.24 9.33
CA ALA A 394 -9.14 -0.84 9.98
C ALA A 394 -9.35 -2.27 9.44
N ARG A 395 -9.47 -3.25 10.35
CA ARG A 395 -9.88 -4.63 10.03
C ARG A 395 -11.39 -4.78 10.09
N LYS A 396 -12.03 -3.99 10.94
CA LYS A 396 -13.46 -3.83 11.04
C LYS A 396 -13.79 -2.36 11.25
N LEU A 397 -14.80 -1.89 10.57
CA LEU A 397 -15.36 -0.55 10.76
C LEU A 397 -16.88 -0.63 10.67
N PRO A 398 -17.55 -0.94 11.80
CA PRO A 398 -19.01 -1.04 11.82
C PRO A 398 -19.64 0.34 11.65
N LEU A 399 -20.51 0.47 10.69
CA LEU A 399 -21.24 1.70 10.35
C LEU A 399 -22.73 1.53 10.61
N ARG A 400 -23.38 2.63 11.03
CA ARG A 400 -24.83 2.82 11.04
C ARG A 400 -25.19 3.82 9.95
N VAL A 401 -26.30 3.58 9.26
CA VAL A 401 -26.74 4.35 8.09
C VAL A 401 -28.22 4.75 8.18
#